data_d09bb1fa59401f74de8ac69ba82abbeb
#
_entry.id   d09bb1fa59401f74de8ac69ba82abbeb
#
_cell.length_a   1.000
_cell.length_b   1.000
_cell.length_c   1.000
_cell.angle_alpha   90.00
_cell.angle_beta   90.00
_cell.angle_gamma   90.00
#
_symmetry.space_group_name_H-M   'P 1'
#
loop_
_entity.id
_entity.type
_entity.pdbx_description
1 polymer ?
#
loop_
_entity_poly.entity_id
_entity_poly.type
_entity_poly.pdbx_seq_one_letter_code
_entity_poly.pdbx_strand_id
1 'polypeptide(L)'
;KIIKPKNFKGNYIHYGVREHAMCGVMNGIALHSGLIPYGGTFLIFSDYCKPSIRLSAIMKQRVVYIMTHDSIGLGEDGPTHQPVEQLSGLRSIPNLNVFRPADTMETFECWQLAIESLKSPSVLALTRQKIKQIRKELSKENLCSYGAYEIFRSNNNIQLTIIASGSEVSLALDISHKLATENI
;
A
#
# COMPACT_ATOMS: atom_id res chain seq x y z
N LYS A 1 13.07 20.17 -3.62
CA LYS A 1 14.38 20.53 -3.01
C LYS A 1 14.47 19.90 -1.61
N ILE A 2 15.68 19.50 -1.21
CA ILE A 2 15.94 18.93 0.13
C ILE A 2 15.94 20.07 1.16
N ILE A 3 15.28 19.82 2.28
CA ILE A 3 15.38 20.69 3.49
C ILE A 3 16.75 20.45 4.13
N LYS A 4 17.47 21.53 4.41
CA LYS A 4 18.82 21.50 5.02
C LYS A 4 18.87 22.46 6.20
N PRO A 5 19.81 22.31 7.14
CA PRO A 5 20.07 23.30 8.16
C PRO A 5 20.28 24.69 7.53
N LYS A 6 19.60 25.70 8.08
CA LYS A 6 19.58 27.08 7.59
C LYS A 6 18.91 27.30 6.21
N ASN A 7 18.30 26.25 5.59
CA ASN A 7 17.54 26.38 4.35
C ASN A 7 16.30 25.47 4.36
N PHE A 8 15.19 26.00 4.83
CA PHE A 8 13.92 25.30 5.00
C PHE A 8 12.96 25.44 3.80
N LYS A 9 13.42 25.97 2.66
CA LYS A 9 12.60 26.18 1.45
C LYS A 9 12.40 24.90 0.61
N GLY A 10 12.57 23.74 1.21
CA GLY A 10 12.38 22.42 0.56
C GLY A 10 11.04 21.80 0.90
N ASN A 11 10.74 20.72 0.19
CA ASN A 11 9.59 19.85 0.42
C ASN A 11 9.99 18.37 0.59
N TYR A 12 11.27 18.11 0.77
CA TYR A 12 11.82 16.77 0.91
C TYR A 12 12.80 16.71 2.11
N ILE A 13 12.55 15.76 3.00
CA ILE A 13 13.36 15.51 4.19
C ILE A 13 14.07 14.17 4.02
N HIS A 14 15.39 14.18 4.16
CA HIS A 14 16.20 12.97 4.19
C HIS A 14 16.35 12.49 5.63
N TYR A 15 15.72 11.37 5.98
CA TYR A 15 15.74 10.83 7.33
C TYR A 15 16.94 9.91 7.59
N GLY A 16 17.59 9.39 6.54
CA GLY A 16 18.51 8.27 6.64
C GLY A 16 17.77 7.00 7.09
N VAL A 17 18.47 6.06 7.70
CA VAL A 17 17.88 4.81 8.21
C VAL A 17 17.27 5.08 9.59
N ARG A 18 16.06 5.66 9.63
CA ARG A 18 15.35 6.07 10.85
C ARG A 18 13.84 6.03 10.66
N GLU A 19 13.30 4.85 10.46
CA GLU A 19 11.89 4.64 10.09
C GLU A 19 10.94 5.18 11.15
N HIS A 20 11.22 4.91 12.44
CA HIS A 20 10.39 5.41 13.54
C HIS A 20 10.42 6.94 13.62
N ALA A 21 11.59 7.55 13.49
CA ALA A 21 11.72 9.01 13.50
C ALA A 21 11.03 9.65 12.30
N MET A 22 11.15 9.06 11.11
CA MET A 22 10.42 9.50 9.91
C MET A 22 8.91 9.53 10.17
N CYS A 23 8.36 8.43 10.65
CA CYS A 23 6.92 8.33 10.92
C CYS A 23 6.47 9.29 12.03
N GLY A 24 7.30 9.47 13.08
CA GLY A 24 7.03 10.44 14.15
C GLY A 24 7.02 11.87 13.67
N VAL A 25 7.98 12.25 12.81
CA VAL A 25 8.03 13.58 12.19
C VAL A 25 6.82 13.79 11.26
N MET A 26 6.43 12.78 10.47
CA MET A 26 5.24 12.84 9.64
C MET A 26 3.98 13.08 10.46
N ASN A 27 3.84 12.42 11.62
CA ASN A 27 2.76 12.68 12.56
C ASN A 27 2.76 14.14 13.05
N GLY A 28 3.92 14.66 13.40
CA GLY A 28 4.08 16.05 13.82
C GLY A 28 3.68 17.05 12.72
N ILE A 29 4.09 16.79 11.48
CA ILE A 29 3.72 17.62 10.31
C ILE A 29 2.19 17.59 10.09
N ALA A 30 1.56 16.42 10.17
CA ALA A 30 0.12 16.28 10.01
C ALA A 30 -0.65 17.01 11.13
N LEU A 31 -0.20 16.90 12.37
CA LEU A 31 -0.79 17.59 13.53
C LEU A 31 -0.65 19.11 13.45
N HIS A 32 0.49 19.60 12.94
CA HIS A 32 0.69 21.04 12.72
C HIS A 32 -0.23 21.59 11.64
N SER A 33 -0.75 20.72 10.77
CA SER A 33 -1.62 21.02 9.63
C SER A 33 -0.98 21.82 8.50
N GLY A 34 -1.71 21.99 7.40
CA GLY A 34 -1.24 22.72 6.21
C GLY A 34 -0.46 21.90 5.20
N LEU A 35 0.03 20.70 5.57
CA LEU A 35 0.72 19.78 4.68
C LEU A 35 0.19 18.36 4.83
N ILE A 36 0.25 17.60 3.75
CA ILE A 36 -0.03 16.15 3.75
C ILE A 36 1.32 15.43 3.65
N PRO A 37 1.83 14.87 4.74
CA PRO A 37 3.10 14.17 4.72
C PRO A 37 2.94 12.79 4.09
N TYR A 38 3.90 12.41 3.25
CA TYR A 38 4.08 11.02 2.83
C TYR A 38 5.55 10.65 2.94
N GLY A 39 5.82 9.40 3.26
CA GLY A 39 7.18 8.90 3.41
C GLY A 39 7.25 7.40 3.20
N GLY A 40 8.41 6.91 2.78
CA GLY A 40 8.57 5.55 2.34
C GLY A 40 9.76 4.82 2.92
N THR A 41 9.55 3.51 3.10
CA THR A 41 10.56 2.52 3.44
C THR A 41 10.11 1.15 2.90
N PHE A 42 10.87 0.08 3.14
CA PHE A 42 10.42 -1.27 2.83
C PHE A 42 9.35 -1.74 3.82
N LEU A 43 8.42 -2.58 3.35
CA LEU A 43 7.31 -3.06 4.18
C LEU A 43 7.79 -3.79 5.45
N ILE A 44 8.86 -4.57 5.36
CA ILE A 44 9.43 -5.25 6.53
C ILE A 44 9.79 -4.28 7.66
N PHE A 45 10.26 -3.08 7.31
CA PHE A 45 10.66 -2.06 8.29
C PHE A 45 9.48 -1.32 8.91
N SER A 46 8.25 -1.67 8.53
CA SER A 46 7.07 -1.28 9.31
C SER A 46 7.16 -1.74 10.76
N ASP A 47 7.86 -2.82 11.04
CA ASP A 47 8.10 -3.32 12.39
C ASP A 47 8.83 -2.29 13.27
N TYR A 48 9.74 -1.50 12.69
CA TYR A 48 10.42 -0.42 13.43
C TYR A 48 9.56 0.81 13.65
N CYS A 49 8.56 1.07 12.84
CA CYS A 49 7.74 2.28 12.93
C CYS A 49 6.24 2.03 13.21
N LYS A 50 5.84 0.79 13.41
CA LYS A 50 4.45 0.39 13.71
C LYS A 50 3.82 1.17 14.88
N PRO A 51 4.54 1.48 16.00
CA PRO A 51 3.98 2.33 17.05
C PRO A 51 3.60 3.72 16.56
N SER A 52 4.43 4.37 15.73
CA SER A 52 4.14 5.68 15.15
C SER A 52 2.98 5.63 14.16
N ILE A 53 2.88 4.58 13.35
CA ILE A 53 1.74 4.34 12.43
C ILE A 53 0.44 4.17 13.24
N ARG A 54 0.50 3.39 14.33
CA ARG A 54 -0.65 3.21 15.22
C ARG A 54 -1.10 4.53 15.86
N LEU A 55 -0.14 5.38 16.27
CA LEU A 55 -0.46 6.71 16.81
C LEU A 55 -1.15 7.59 15.77
N SER A 56 -0.74 7.58 14.49
CA SER A 56 -1.47 8.32 13.44
C SER A 56 -2.92 7.92 13.38
N ALA A 57 -3.21 6.61 13.48
CA ALA A 57 -4.57 6.07 13.44
C ALA A 57 -5.39 6.51 14.67
N ILE A 58 -4.80 6.46 15.86
CA ILE A 58 -5.44 6.92 17.11
C ILE A 58 -5.73 8.43 17.04
N MET A 59 -4.76 9.22 16.58
CA MET A 59 -4.88 10.67 16.45
C MET A 59 -5.71 11.10 15.24
N LYS A 60 -6.18 10.15 14.41
CA LYS A 60 -6.96 10.39 13.20
C LYS A 60 -6.26 11.36 12.23
N GLN A 61 -4.96 11.17 12.04
CA GLN A 61 -4.16 12.04 11.18
C GLN A 61 -4.04 11.46 9.76
N ARG A 62 -4.15 12.34 8.76
CA ARG A 62 -3.91 12.00 7.36
C ARG A 62 -2.41 11.95 7.09
N VAL A 63 -1.85 10.76 7.14
CA VAL A 63 -0.44 10.46 6.83
C VAL A 63 -0.41 9.31 5.82
N VAL A 64 0.44 9.40 4.80
CA VAL A 64 0.55 8.36 3.77
C VAL A 64 1.90 7.66 3.91
N TYR A 65 1.87 6.37 4.19
CA TYR A 65 3.03 5.50 4.33
C TYR A 65 3.21 4.66 3.07
N ILE A 66 4.33 4.82 2.37
CA ILE A 66 4.67 4.06 1.18
C ILE A 66 5.60 2.93 1.59
N MET A 67 5.05 1.71 1.64
CA MET A 67 5.77 0.51 2.06
C MET A 67 6.09 -0.34 0.83
N THR A 68 7.30 -0.19 0.30
CA THR A 68 7.75 -0.94 -0.88
C THR A 68 8.28 -2.33 -0.52
N HIS A 69 8.60 -3.15 -1.54
CA HIS A 69 9.15 -4.50 -1.33
C HIS A 69 8.21 -5.37 -0.49
N ASP A 70 6.94 -5.46 -0.94
CA ASP A 70 5.78 -5.90 -0.18
C ASP A 70 5.64 -7.41 0.03
N SER A 71 6.55 -8.21 -0.52
CA SER A 71 6.46 -9.67 -0.48
C SER A 71 7.81 -10.38 -0.49
N ILE A 72 7.79 -11.69 -0.33
CA ILE A 72 8.98 -12.55 -0.49
C ILE A 72 9.59 -12.47 -1.89
N GLY A 73 8.85 -11.96 -2.88
CA GLY A 73 9.30 -11.72 -4.25
C GLY A 73 10.27 -10.55 -4.41
N LEU A 74 10.69 -9.89 -3.32
CA LEU A 74 11.65 -8.80 -3.38
C LEU A 74 13.04 -9.23 -3.92
N GLY A 75 13.37 -10.52 -3.82
CA GLY A 75 14.56 -11.09 -4.44
C GLY A 75 15.69 -11.41 -3.46
N GLU A 76 16.90 -10.99 -3.79
CA GLU A 76 18.17 -11.43 -3.20
C GLU A 76 18.50 -10.89 -1.81
N ASP A 77 17.76 -9.89 -1.31
CA ASP A 77 18.02 -9.29 0.00
C ASP A 77 17.80 -10.27 1.17
N GLY A 78 17.14 -11.40 0.92
CA GLY A 78 16.99 -12.50 1.86
C GLY A 78 15.91 -12.30 2.94
N PRO A 79 15.82 -13.25 3.88
CA PRO A 79 14.70 -13.36 4.83
C PRO A 79 14.57 -12.18 5.79
N THR A 80 15.66 -11.45 6.05
CA THR A 80 15.61 -10.24 6.90
C THR A 80 14.85 -9.08 6.26
N HIS A 81 14.60 -9.14 4.95
CA HIS A 81 13.93 -8.11 4.16
C HIS A 81 12.61 -8.60 3.55
N GLN A 82 12.28 -9.88 3.69
CA GLN A 82 11.09 -10.51 3.12
C GLN A 82 9.92 -10.43 4.11
N PRO A 83 8.92 -9.56 3.89
CA PRO A 83 7.77 -9.46 4.77
C PRO A 83 6.86 -10.69 4.61
N VAL A 84 6.30 -11.15 5.72
CA VAL A 84 5.32 -12.25 5.78
C VAL A 84 4.08 -11.79 6.55
N GLU A 85 4.23 -11.44 7.84
CA GLU A 85 3.13 -11.07 8.74
C GLU A 85 2.80 -9.57 8.77
N GLN A 86 3.62 -8.73 8.16
CA GLN A 86 3.51 -7.26 8.26
C GLN A 86 2.16 -6.73 7.77
N LEU A 87 1.65 -7.24 6.64
CA LEU A 87 0.35 -6.83 6.11
C LEU A 87 -0.79 -7.16 7.07
N SER A 88 -0.80 -8.38 7.62
CA SER A 88 -1.81 -8.80 8.60
C SER A 88 -1.71 -7.96 9.87
N GLY A 89 -0.49 -7.70 10.33
CA GLY A 89 -0.22 -6.87 11.49
C GLY A 89 -0.63 -5.40 11.31
N LEU A 90 -0.49 -4.84 10.11
CA LEU A 90 -0.96 -3.49 9.79
C LEU A 90 -2.49 -3.44 9.66
N ARG A 91 -3.10 -4.44 8.99
CA ARG A 91 -4.56 -4.55 8.86
C ARG A 91 -5.29 -4.71 10.20
N SER A 92 -4.61 -5.19 11.23
CA SER A 92 -5.19 -5.30 12.58
C SER A 92 -5.25 -3.97 13.34
N ILE A 93 -4.64 -2.90 12.84
CA ILE A 93 -4.67 -1.57 13.48
C ILE A 93 -6.00 -0.88 13.15
N PRO A 94 -6.84 -0.56 14.14
CA PRO A 94 -8.08 0.17 13.88
C PRO A 94 -7.82 1.55 13.26
N ASN A 95 -8.69 1.95 12.34
CA ASN A 95 -8.61 3.23 11.64
C ASN A 95 -7.35 3.42 10.77
N LEU A 96 -6.71 2.34 10.33
CA LEU A 96 -5.62 2.36 9.35
C LEU A 96 -6.12 1.76 8.04
N ASN A 97 -6.03 2.53 6.95
CA ASN A 97 -6.26 2.00 5.61
C ASN A 97 -5.00 1.28 5.12
N VAL A 98 -5.15 0.05 4.62
CA VAL A 98 -4.02 -0.72 4.08
C VAL A 98 -4.36 -1.17 2.67
N PHE A 99 -3.75 -0.52 1.68
CA PHE A 99 -3.91 -0.78 0.26
C PHE A 99 -2.75 -1.61 -0.27
N ARG A 100 -3.03 -2.57 -1.12
CA ARG A 100 -2.03 -3.37 -1.82
C ARG A 100 -2.40 -3.50 -3.30
N PRO A 101 -2.14 -2.45 -4.09
CA PRO A 101 -2.56 -2.38 -5.49
C PRO A 101 -1.85 -3.40 -6.36
N ALA A 102 -2.59 -3.93 -7.36
CA ALA A 102 -2.12 -4.96 -8.28
C ALA A 102 -1.50 -4.38 -9.57
N ASP A 103 -1.76 -3.12 -9.87
CA ASP A 103 -1.22 -2.46 -11.08
C ASP A 103 -1.14 -0.94 -10.91
N THR A 104 -0.77 -0.24 -11.98
CA THR A 104 -0.66 1.22 -11.98
C THR A 104 -2.00 1.92 -11.75
N MET A 105 -3.08 1.37 -12.30
CA MET A 105 -4.42 1.92 -12.16
C MET A 105 -4.89 1.87 -10.71
N GLU A 106 -4.79 0.70 -10.08
CA GLU A 106 -5.10 0.55 -8.67
C GLU A 106 -4.18 1.40 -7.79
N THR A 107 -2.91 1.55 -8.16
CA THR A 107 -1.98 2.43 -7.43
C THR A 107 -2.49 3.87 -7.44
N PHE A 108 -2.93 4.37 -8.59
CA PHE A 108 -3.52 5.71 -8.70
C PHE A 108 -4.78 5.85 -7.86
N GLU A 109 -5.69 4.88 -7.94
CA GLU A 109 -6.94 4.87 -7.18
C GLU A 109 -6.68 4.81 -5.66
N CYS A 110 -5.73 4.00 -5.22
CA CYS A 110 -5.33 3.92 -3.81
C CYS A 110 -4.71 5.23 -3.31
N TRP A 111 -3.90 5.91 -4.14
CA TRP A 111 -3.38 7.24 -3.82
C TRP A 111 -4.50 8.26 -3.65
N GLN A 112 -5.49 8.26 -4.54
CA GLN A 112 -6.66 9.12 -4.41
C GLN A 112 -7.36 8.89 -3.06
N LEU A 113 -7.69 7.64 -2.74
CA LEU A 113 -8.34 7.27 -1.48
C LEU A 113 -7.50 7.69 -0.26
N ALA A 114 -6.18 7.51 -0.32
CA ALA A 114 -5.28 7.90 0.75
C ALA A 114 -5.25 9.42 0.99
N ILE A 115 -5.29 10.22 -0.09
CA ILE A 115 -5.33 11.69 0.00
C ILE A 115 -6.71 12.18 0.49
N GLU A 116 -7.79 11.53 0.07
CA GLU A 116 -9.16 11.86 0.46
C GLU A 116 -9.51 11.44 1.89
N SER A 117 -8.76 10.51 2.48
CA SER A 117 -8.95 10.02 3.86
C SER A 117 -8.52 11.05 4.90
N LEU A 118 -9.38 12.00 5.21
CA LEU A 118 -9.07 13.14 6.09
C LEU A 118 -8.77 12.75 7.54
N LYS A 119 -9.32 11.64 8.02
CA LYS A 119 -9.28 11.22 9.44
C LYS A 119 -8.66 9.84 9.65
N SER A 120 -7.96 9.34 8.64
CA SER A 120 -7.31 8.03 8.71
C SER A 120 -5.97 8.07 7.99
N PRO A 121 -4.90 7.52 8.57
CA PRO A 121 -3.67 7.28 7.84
C PRO A 121 -3.86 6.14 6.84
N SER A 122 -3.00 6.10 5.84
CA SER A 122 -3.04 5.09 4.79
C SER A 122 -1.65 4.48 4.58
N VAL A 123 -1.60 3.16 4.41
CA VAL A 123 -0.43 2.42 3.96
C VAL A 123 -0.67 1.96 2.53
N LEU A 124 0.26 2.25 1.63
CA LEU A 124 0.33 1.69 0.29
C LEU A 124 1.48 0.67 0.26
N ALA A 125 1.13 -0.61 0.24
CA ALA A 125 2.09 -1.70 0.11
C ALA A 125 2.35 -1.95 -1.39
N LEU A 126 3.56 -1.62 -1.85
CA LEU A 126 3.92 -1.64 -3.25
C LEU A 126 4.98 -2.71 -3.54
N THR A 127 4.80 -3.45 -4.62
CA THR A 127 5.77 -4.48 -5.02
C THR A 127 7.05 -3.87 -5.61
N ARG A 128 8.17 -4.56 -5.40
CA ARG A 128 9.42 -4.33 -6.13
C ARG A 128 9.37 -4.93 -7.54
N GLN A 129 8.58 -5.98 -7.72
CA GLN A 129 8.53 -6.73 -8.95
C GLN A 129 7.89 -5.92 -10.08
N LYS A 130 8.33 -6.20 -11.30
CA LYS A 130 7.65 -5.71 -12.50
C LYS A 130 6.39 -6.54 -12.70
N ILE A 131 5.22 -5.91 -12.63
CA ILE A 131 3.91 -6.55 -12.79
C ILE A 131 3.23 -6.14 -14.10
N LYS A 132 2.33 -7.02 -14.56
CA LYS A 132 1.52 -6.75 -15.74
C LYS A 132 0.42 -5.74 -15.40
N GLN A 133 0.09 -4.87 -16.35
CA GLN A 133 -1.11 -4.05 -16.26
C GLN A 133 -2.34 -4.96 -16.42
N ILE A 134 -3.20 -4.99 -15.42
CA ILE A 134 -4.39 -5.84 -15.36
C ILE A 134 -5.59 -5.07 -15.94
N ARG A 135 -5.86 -3.90 -15.40
CA ARG A 135 -6.94 -3.03 -15.84
C ARG A 135 -6.45 -2.12 -16.95
N LYS A 136 -7.04 -2.25 -18.14
CA LYS A 136 -6.66 -1.49 -19.33
C LYS A 136 -7.52 -0.26 -19.57
N GLU A 137 -8.71 -0.23 -18.98
CA GLU A 137 -9.69 0.85 -19.17
C GLU A 137 -9.87 1.65 -17.89
N LEU A 138 -9.94 2.97 -18.05
CA LEU A 138 -10.28 3.88 -16.97
C LEU A 138 -11.76 3.71 -16.61
N SER A 139 -12.02 3.40 -15.36
CA SER A 139 -13.37 3.52 -14.79
C SER A 139 -13.63 4.96 -14.37
N LYS A 140 -14.89 5.41 -14.48
CA LYS A 140 -15.34 6.66 -13.87
C LYS A 140 -15.36 6.59 -12.34
N GLU A 141 -15.48 5.38 -11.81
CA GLU A 141 -15.53 5.10 -10.38
C GLU A 141 -14.20 4.52 -9.93
N ASN A 142 -13.79 4.92 -8.73
CA ASN A 142 -12.64 4.35 -8.06
C ASN A 142 -13.01 2.96 -7.53
N LEU A 143 -12.61 1.90 -8.23
CA LEU A 143 -12.98 0.52 -7.88
C LEU A 143 -12.30 0.05 -6.59
N CYS A 144 -11.13 0.59 -6.25
CA CYS A 144 -10.46 0.28 -4.98
C CYS A 144 -11.27 0.74 -3.76
N SER A 145 -12.22 1.68 -3.94
CA SER A 145 -13.10 2.15 -2.86
C SER A 145 -14.04 1.06 -2.32
N TYR A 146 -14.32 0.03 -3.11
CA TYR A 146 -15.14 -1.11 -2.70
C TYR A 146 -14.38 -2.11 -1.80
N GLY A 147 -13.07 -1.96 -1.66
CA GLY A 147 -12.21 -2.89 -0.91
C GLY A 147 -11.89 -4.19 -1.66
N ALA A 148 -12.84 -4.71 -2.41
CA ALA A 148 -12.68 -5.84 -3.33
C ALA A 148 -13.67 -5.71 -4.48
N TYR A 149 -13.30 -6.15 -5.67
CA TYR A 149 -14.17 -6.17 -6.84
C TYR A 149 -13.78 -7.33 -7.77
N GLU A 150 -14.74 -7.76 -8.60
CA GLU A 150 -14.54 -8.85 -9.54
C GLU A 150 -13.75 -8.37 -10.76
N ILE A 151 -12.67 -9.09 -11.10
CA ILE A 151 -11.82 -8.83 -12.28
C ILE A 151 -12.12 -9.83 -13.39
N PHE A 152 -12.46 -11.07 -13.04
CA PHE A 152 -12.68 -12.16 -13.98
C PHE A 152 -13.80 -13.07 -13.51
N ARG A 153 -14.63 -13.53 -14.46
CA ARG A 153 -15.67 -14.55 -14.26
C ARG A 153 -15.63 -15.54 -15.44
N SER A 154 -15.51 -16.82 -15.15
CA SER A 154 -15.42 -17.86 -16.18
C SER A 154 -16.77 -18.17 -16.84
N ASN A 155 -17.82 -18.34 -16.04
CA ASN A 155 -19.19 -18.70 -16.45
C ASN A 155 -20.18 -18.34 -15.34
N ASN A 156 -21.46 -18.72 -15.53
CA ASN A 156 -22.52 -18.46 -14.55
C ASN A 156 -22.62 -19.49 -13.42
N ASN A 157 -21.93 -20.64 -13.54
CA ASN A 157 -21.91 -21.69 -12.52
C ASN A 157 -20.60 -21.65 -11.77
N ILE A 158 -20.49 -20.74 -10.81
CA ILE A 158 -19.27 -20.51 -10.05
C ILE A 158 -19.06 -21.63 -9.05
N GLN A 159 -17.95 -22.34 -9.16
CA GLN A 159 -17.54 -23.41 -8.25
C GLN A 159 -16.44 -22.96 -7.29
N LEU A 160 -15.67 -21.95 -7.67
CA LEU A 160 -14.52 -21.45 -6.91
C LEU A 160 -14.44 -19.93 -7.00
N THR A 161 -14.06 -19.29 -5.89
CA THR A 161 -13.70 -17.88 -5.85
C THR A 161 -12.24 -17.74 -5.42
N ILE A 162 -11.43 -17.07 -6.25
CA ILE A 162 -10.02 -16.76 -5.93
C ILE A 162 -9.94 -15.29 -5.53
N ILE A 163 -9.36 -15.02 -4.36
CA ILE A 163 -9.13 -13.67 -3.84
C ILE A 163 -7.63 -13.42 -3.80
N ALA A 164 -7.18 -12.32 -4.38
CA ALA A 164 -5.79 -11.92 -4.43
C ALA A 164 -5.63 -10.41 -4.31
N SER A 165 -4.41 -9.95 -4.00
CA SER A 165 -4.05 -8.54 -3.97
C SER A 165 -2.58 -8.35 -4.40
N GLY A 166 -2.23 -7.16 -4.87
CA GLY A 166 -0.85 -6.84 -5.25
C GLY A 166 -0.32 -7.72 -6.39
N SER A 167 0.93 -8.12 -6.27
CA SER A 167 1.64 -8.90 -7.29
C SER A 167 1.01 -10.27 -7.59
N GLU A 168 0.27 -10.84 -6.66
CA GLU A 168 -0.36 -12.17 -6.81
C GLU A 168 -1.63 -12.16 -7.68
N VAL A 169 -2.19 -10.98 -7.98
CA VAL A 169 -3.41 -10.90 -8.82
C VAL A 169 -3.16 -11.42 -10.24
N SER A 170 -1.98 -11.18 -10.82
CA SER A 170 -1.66 -11.73 -12.13
C SER A 170 -1.60 -13.27 -12.12
N LEU A 171 -1.05 -13.86 -11.06
CA LEU A 171 -1.04 -15.31 -10.87
C LEU A 171 -2.46 -15.86 -10.69
N ALA A 172 -3.28 -15.19 -9.89
CA ALA A 172 -4.68 -15.56 -9.68
C ALA A 172 -5.46 -15.56 -10.99
N LEU A 173 -5.25 -14.58 -11.87
CA LEU A 173 -5.85 -14.55 -13.21
C LEU A 173 -5.36 -15.68 -14.10
N ASP A 174 -4.06 -15.96 -14.13
CA ASP A 174 -3.51 -17.06 -14.92
C ASP A 174 -4.10 -18.43 -14.46
N ILE A 175 -4.28 -18.61 -13.14
CA ILE A 175 -4.95 -19.79 -12.57
C ILE A 175 -6.43 -19.83 -12.97
N SER A 176 -7.15 -18.71 -12.84
CA SER A 176 -8.58 -18.62 -13.18
C SER A 176 -8.83 -18.98 -14.65
N HIS A 177 -8.00 -18.49 -15.57
CA HIS A 177 -8.09 -18.82 -16.98
C HIS A 177 -7.83 -20.31 -17.22
N LYS A 178 -6.89 -20.92 -16.50
CA LYS A 178 -6.58 -22.35 -16.61
C LYS A 178 -7.72 -23.22 -16.11
N LEU A 179 -8.31 -22.90 -14.96
CA LEU A 179 -9.49 -23.59 -14.42
C LEU A 179 -10.70 -23.46 -15.34
N ALA A 180 -10.90 -22.31 -15.95
CA ALA A 180 -11.97 -22.10 -16.91
C ALA A 180 -11.87 -23.03 -18.12
N THR A 181 -10.66 -23.43 -18.58
CA THR A 181 -10.48 -24.43 -19.65
C THR A 181 -10.87 -25.85 -19.20
N GLU A 182 -10.91 -26.09 -17.89
CA GLU A 182 -11.32 -27.35 -17.28
C GLU A 182 -12.79 -27.36 -16.83
N ASN A 183 -13.55 -26.30 -17.19
CA ASN A 183 -14.97 -26.07 -16.81
C ASN A 183 -15.20 -25.90 -15.29
N ILE A 184 -14.20 -25.38 -14.58
CA ILE A 184 -14.27 -25.02 -13.16
C ILE A 184 -14.46 -23.49 -13.02
#